data_972bc0cd08e712b8b560465234113ca0
#
_entry.id   972bc0cd08e712b8b560465234113ca0
#
_cell.length_a   1.000
_cell.length_b   1.000
_cell.length_c   1.000
_cell.angle_alpha   90.00
_cell.angle_beta   90.00
_cell.angle_gamma   90.00
#
_symmetry.space_group_name_H-M   'P 1'
#
loop_
_entity.id
_entity.type
_entity.pdbx_description
1 polymer ?
#
loop_
_entity_poly.entity_id
_entity_poly.type
_entity_poly.pdbx_seq_one_letter_code
_entity_poly.pdbx_strand_id
1 'polypeptide(L)'
;MTKDTIEGIERIVCRLKRKHGTSDPFELAQSLDCIVDMESYPELLGFCNIILGVKVIGLNSNADYYTRRCACAHELGHIVLGHIKLAGMRIGHAQDLSNLNSRMEAEANCFAASLLISDEDALQAIQTYCELDRAAASLYVCPELLQAKARILYAKGCTVSVPELPSGAAWKRCTRAVSIQ
;
A
#
# COMPACT_ATOMS: atom_id res chain seq x y z
N MET A 1 -7.37 -9.28 8.61
CA MET A 1 -6.07 -8.97 9.25
C MET A 1 -6.29 -8.84 10.75
N THR A 2 -5.41 -9.43 11.58
CA THR A 2 -5.53 -9.36 13.05
C THR A 2 -4.99 -8.04 13.59
N LYS A 3 -5.39 -7.67 14.82
CA LYS A 3 -4.88 -6.47 15.51
C LYS A 3 -3.35 -6.52 15.65
N ASP A 4 -2.80 -7.66 16.05
CA ASP A 4 -1.35 -7.84 16.23
C ASP A 4 -0.57 -7.61 14.93
N THR A 5 -1.13 -8.04 13.78
CA THR A 5 -0.54 -7.80 12.46
C THR A 5 -0.50 -6.29 12.15
N ILE A 6 -1.61 -5.58 12.39
CA ILE A 6 -1.72 -4.14 12.18
C ILE A 6 -0.67 -3.41 13.03
N GLU A 7 -0.63 -3.67 14.33
CA GLU A 7 0.34 -3.07 15.25
C GLU A 7 1.80 -3.37 14.85
N GLY A 8 2.05 -4.59 14.34
CA GLY A 8 3.35 -4.98 13.81
C GLY A 8 3.78 -4.10 12.63
N ILE A 9 2.88 -3.90 11.66
CA ILE A 9 3.12 -3.07 10.47
C ILE A 9 3.32 -1.60 10.87
N GLU A 10 2.48 -1.06 11.75
CA GLU A 10 2.62 0.32 12.24
C GLU A 10 3.97 0.54 12.95
N ARG A 11 4.44 -0.43 13.76
CA ARG A 11 5.77 -0.35 14.38
C ARG A 11 6.89 -0.33 13.35
N ILE A 12 6.77 -1.10 12.26
CA ILE A 12 7.73 -1.09 11.16
C ILE A 12 7.75 0.30 10.50
N VAL A 13 6.58 0.84 10.14
CA VAL A 13 6.45 2.16 9.51
C VAL A 13 7.01 3.26 10.42
N CYS A 14 6.65 3.26 11.69
CA CYS A 14 7.16 4.25 12.66
C CYS A 14 8.69 4.20 12.78
N ARG A 15 9.27 2.99 12.80
CA ARG A 15 10.74 2.80 12.83
C ARG A 15 11.40 3.35 11.56
N LEU A 16 10.80 3.10 10.39
CA LEU A 16 11.32 3.59 9.10
C LEU A 16 11.27 5.12 9.04
N LYS A 17 10.11 5.73 9.36
CA LYS A 17 9.97 7.19 9.41
C LYS A 17 11.04 7.83 10.32
N ARG A 18 11.23 7.28 11.52
CA ARG A 18 12.21 7.79 12.48
C ARG A 18 13.65 7.60 12.01
N LYS A 19 13.98 6.42 11.41
CA LYS A 19 15.34 6.11 10.96
C LYS A 19 15.77 6.97 9.78
N HIS A 20 14.86 7.24 8.86
CA HIS A 20 15.17 7.92 7.59
C HIS A 20 14.69 9.39 7.56
N GLY A 21 13.96 9.85 8.59
CA GLY A 21 13.52 11.25 8.72
C GLY A 21 12.45 11.67 7.71
N THR A 22 11.81 10.73 7.03
CA THR A 22 10.84 11.02 5.97
C THR A 22 9.62 10.10 6.03
N SER A 23 8.49 10.60 5.51
CA SER A 23 7.29 9.82 5.20
C SER A 23 7.00 9.80 3.69
N ASP A 24 7.85 10.44 2.89
CA ASP A 24 7.74 10.39 1.43
C ASP A 24 8.15 8.99 0.94
N PRO A 25 7.29 8.27 0.19
CA PRO A 25 7.58 6.92 -0.23
C PRO A 25 8.72 6.83 -1.26
N PHE A 26 8.95 7.89 -2.06
CA PHE A 26 10.04 7.93 -3.03
C PHE A 26 11.39 8.07 -2.33
N GLU A 27 11.50 9.00 -1.37
CA GLU A 27 12.71 9.18 -0.56
C GLU A 27 12.99 7.92 0.27
N LEU A 28 11.93 7.32 0.83
CA LEU A 28 12.07 6.10 1.62
C LEU A 28 12.50 4.91 0.76
N ALA A 29 11.96 4.76 -0.46
CA ALA A 29 12.39 3.74 -1.41
C ALA A 29 13.88 3.90 -1.75
N GLN A 30 14.32 5.12 -2.04
CA GLN A 30 15.73 5.41 -2.30
C GLN A 30 16.62 5.07 -1.08
N SER A 31 16.17 5.44 0.13
CA SER A 31 16.89 5.15 1.38
C SER A 31 16.99 3.65 1.70
N LEU A 32 16.16 2.84 1.06
CA LEU A 32 16.13 1.37 1.18
C LEU A 32 16.78 0.66 -0.01
N ASP A 33 17.55 1.38 -0.82
CA ASP A 33 18.24 0.88 -2.01
C ASP A 33 17.27 0.26 -3.03
N CYS A 34 16.10 0.88 -3.21
CA CYS A 34 15.17 0.53 -4.27
C CYS A 34 15.38 1.45 -5.48
N ILE A 35 15.43 0.87 -6.67
CA ILE A 35 15.33 1.62 -7.92
C ILE A 35 13.85 1.88 -8.19
N VAL A 36 13.49 3.15 -8.35
CA VAL A 36 12.14 3.54 -8.78
C VAL A 36 12.19 3.91 -10.25
N ASP A 37 11.54 3.11 -11.08
CA ASP A 37 11.44 3.30 -12.51
C ASP A 37 10.04 3.82 -12.88
N MET A 38 9.98 4.71 -13.88
CA MET A 38 8.74 5.35 -14.31
C MET A 38 8.58 5.19 -15.81
N GLU A 39 7.74 4.24 -16.21
CA GLU A 39 7.42 3.99 -17.59
C GLU A 39 5.90 3.92 -17.83
N SER A 40 5.49 3.86 -19.09
CA SER A 40 4.09 3.72 -19.47
C SER A 40 3.65 2.27 -19.32
N TYR A 41 2.81 2.00 -18.32
CA TYR A 41 2.20 0.68 -18.10
C TYR A 41 0.68 0.78 -18.28
N PRO A 42 0.11 0.38 -19.44
CA PRO A 42 -1.30 0.64 -19.74
C PRO A 42 -2.31 0.04 -18.74
N GLU A 43 -1.95 -1.08 -18.12
CA GLU A 43 -2.86 -1.82 -17.23
C GLU A 43 -2.46 -1.83 -15.75
N LEU A 44 -1.28 -1.27 -15.42
CA LEU A 44 -0.75 -1.30 -14.04
C LEU A 44 -0.54 0.12 -13.54
N LEU A 45 -0.80 0.36 -12.26
CA LEU A 45 -0.39 1.59 -11.56
C LEU A 45 1.04 1.48 -11.05
N GLY A 46 1.43 0.29 -10.61
CA GLY A 46 2.78 -0.02 -10.17
C GLY A 46 2.99 -1.52 -10.02
N PHE A 47 4.23 -1.90 -9.81
CA PHE A 47 4.66 -3.24 -9.43
C PHE A 47 5.98 -3.18 -8.69
N CYS A 48 6.32 -4.22 -7.95
CA CYS A 48 7.66 -4.37 -7.38
C CYS A 48 8.23 -5.75 -7.68
N ASN A 49 9.57 -5.80 -7.79
CA ASN A 49 10.30 -7.03 -8.05
C ASN A 49 11.71 -6.99 -7.43
N ILE A 50 12.36 -8.14 -7.34
CA ILE A 50 13.78 -8.25 -7.00
C ILE A 50 14.48 -8.91 -8.20
N ILE A 51 15.26 -8.13 -8.93
CA ILE A 51 15.98 -8.56 -10.13
C ILE A 51 17.47 -8.59 -9.81
N LEU A 52 18.10 -9.77 -9.89
CA LEU A 52 19.51 -9.98 -9.54
C LEU A 52 19.91 -9.39 -8.16
N GLY A 53 18.98 -9.47 -7.19
CA GLY A 53 19.20 -8.95 -5.84
C GLY A 53 18.90 -7.45 -5.69
N VAL A 54 18.60 -6.74 -6.77
CA VAL A 54 18.22 -5.33 -6.76
C VAL A 54 16.70 -5.21 -6.64
N LYS A 55 16.24 -4.40 -5.70
CA LYS A 55 14.82 -4.09 -5.51
C LYS A 55 14.40 -3.03 -6.53
N VAL A 56 13.35 -3.31 -7.28
CA VAL A 56 12.82 -2.42 -8.31
C VAL A 56 11.36 -2.15 -8.02
N ILE A 57 10.95 -0.89 -8.10
CA ILE A 57 9.55 -0.44 -8.08
C ILE A 57 9.29 0.22 -9.42
N GLY A 58 8.42 -0.37 -10.25
CA GLY A 58 7.94 0.24 -11.48
C GLY A 58 6.64 1.00 -11.21
N LEU A 59 6.54 2.23 -11.71
CA LEU A 59 5.37 3.09 -11.56
C LEU A 59 4.90 3.60 -12.92
N ASN A 60 3.57 3.64 -13.12
CA ASN A 60 3.00 4.13 -14.35
C ASN A 60 3.20 5.65 -14.50
N SER A 61 3.99 6.06 -15.48
CA SER A 61 4.26 7.47 -15.77
C SER A 61 3.01 8.26 -16.19
N ASN A 62 1.97 7.60 -16.70
CA ASN A 62 0.71 8.23 -17.11
C ASN A 62 -0.24 8.53 -15.93
N ALA A 63 0.01 7.95 -14.76
CA ALA A 63 -0.76 8.27 -13.56
C ALA A 63 -0.34 9.65 -13.02
N ASP A 64 -1.26 10.33 -12.34
CA ASP A 64 -0.94 11.59 -11.65
C ASP A 64 0.02 11.36 -10.47
N TYR A 65 0.59 12.45 -9.95
CA TYR A 65 1.58 12.38 -8.87
C TYR A 65 1.05 11.68 -7.61
N TYR A 66 -0.19 11.97 -7.21
CA TYR A 66 -0.75 11.40 -5.97
C TYR A 66 -1.04 9.92 -6.10
N THR A 67 -1.54 9.50 -7.28
CA THR A 67 -1.72 8.08 -7.62
C THR A 67 -0.38 7.34 -7.60
N ARG A 68 0.68 7.90 -8.22
CA ARG A 68 2.03 7.31 -8.17
C ARG A 68 2.59 7.25 -6.76
N ARG A 69 2.35 8.29 -5.94
CA ARG A 69 2.77 8.31 -4.53
C ARG A 69 2.11 7.19 -3.73
N CYS A 70 0.80 6.98 -3.92
CA CYS A 70 0.08 5.87 -3.30
C CYS A 70 0.60 4.51 -3.78
N ALA A 71 0.81 4.34 -5.09
CA ALA A 71 1.36 3.13 -5.68
C ALA A 71 2.77 2.84 -5.15
N CYS A 72 3.65 3.85 -5.10
CA CYS A 72 4.99 3.71 -4.55
C CYS A 72 4.96 3.23 -3.08
N ALA A 73 4.10 3.81 -2.25
CA ALA A 73 3.95 3.40 -0.86
C ALA A 73 3.46 1.96 -0.71
N HIS A 74 2.54 1.53 -1.57
CA HIS A 74 2.00 0.18 -1.61
C HIS A 74 3.07 -0.84 -2.01
N GLU A 75 3.77 -0.60 -3.12
CA GLU A 75 4.84 -1.48 -3.62
C GLU A 75 6.02 -1.55 -2.64
N LEU A 76 6.35 -0.43 -1.99
CA LEU A 76 7.33 -0.41 -0.92
C LEU A 76 6.89 -1.27 0.27
N GLY A 77 5.59 -1.31 0.56
CA GLY A 77 5.01 -2.22 1.55
C GLY A 77 5.30 -3.68 1.23
N HIS A 78 5.10 -4.12 -0.02
CA HIS A 78 5.44 -5.48 -0.44
C HIS A 78 6.92 -5.81 -0.26
N ILE A 79 7.81 -4.88 -0.58
CA ILE A 79 9.26 -5.05 -0.41
C ILE A 79 9.63 -5.18 1.06
N VAL A 80 9.16 -4.24 1.90
CA VAL A 80 9.52 -4.15 3.33
C VAL A 80 8.97 -5.33 4.12
N LEU A 81 7.77 -5.79 3.80
CA LEU A 81 7.11 -6.92 4.45
C LEU A 81 7.59 -8.28 3.90
N GLY A 82 8.43 -8.28 2.87
CA GLY A 82 9.04 -9.49 2.31
C GLY A 82 8.10 -10.34 1.45
N HIS A 83 7.00 -9.76 0.94
CA HIS A 83 5.99 -10.48 0.16
C HIS A 83 6.54 -11.08 -1.12
N ILE A 84 7.50 -10.42 -1.78
CA ILE A 84 8.12 -10.87 -3.03
C ILE A 84 8.87 -12.20 -2.83
N LYS A 85 9.57 -12.35 -1.71
CA LYS A 85 10.29 -13.60 -1.39
C LYS A 85 9.31 -14.74 -1.12
N LEU A 86 8.17 -14.44 -0.49
CA LEU A 86 7.14 -15.41 -0.17
C LEU A 86 6.42 -15.91 -1.42
N ALA A 87 6.15 -15.03 -2.39
CA ALA A 87 5.52 -15.39 -3.66
C ALA A 87 6.38 -16.35 -4.50
N GLY A 88 7.73 -16.18 -4.48
CA GLY A 88 8.66 -17.05 -5.19
C GLY A 88 8.92 -18.40 -4.53
N MET A 89 8.56 -18.59 -3.26
CA MET A 89 8.85 -19.81 -2.48
C MET A 89 7.71 -20.83 -2.45
N ARG A 90 6.50 -20.52 -2.92
CA ARG A 90 5.33 -21.38 -2.75
C ARG A 90 4.81 -21.93 -4.07
N ILE A 91 5.11 -23.18 -4.33
CA ILE A 91 4.37 -24.06 -5.26
C ILE A 91 3.29 -24.73 -4.41
N GLY A 92 2.06 -24.19 -4.39
CA GLY A 92 0.94 -24.70 -3.61
C GLY A 92 -0.38 -24.64 -4.41
N HIS A 93 -1.46 -25.22 -3.85
CA HIS A 93 -2.77 -25.24 -4.50
C HIS A 93 -3.28 -23.80 -4.78
N ALA A 94 -3.97 -23.61 -5.91
CA ALA A 94 -4.44 -22.30 -6.41
C ALA A 94 -5.29 -21.52 -5.39
N GLN A 95 -6.02 -22.21 -4.51
CA GLN A 95 -6.87 -21.60 -3.48
C GLN A 95 -6.05 -21.00 -2.33
N ASP A 96 -4.95 -21.65 -1.96
CA ASP A 96 -4.03 -21.14 -0.94
C ASP A 96 -3.27 -19.90 -1.43
N LEU A 97 -2.94 -19.85 -2.74
CA LEU A 97 -2.31 -18.71 -3.38
C LEU A 97 -3.24 -17.48 -3.41
N SER A 98 -4.53 -17.66 -3.68
CA SER A 98 -5.51 -16.57 -3.69
C SER A 98 -5.68 -15.93 -2.30
N ASN A 99 -5.78 -16.75 -1.25
CA ASN A 99 -5.90 -16.28 0.12
C ASN A 99 -4.61 -15.57 0.58
N LEU A 100 -3.45 -16.08 0.21
CA LEU A 100 -2.15 -15.48 0.51
C LEU A 100 -2.01 -14.13 -0.18
N ASN A 101 -2.35 -14.05 -1.47
CA ASN A 101 -2.31 -12.79 -2.22
C ASN A 101 -3.23 -11.74 -1.58
N SER A 102 -4.48 -12.10 -1.26
CA SER A 102 -5.43 -11.19 -0.61
C SER A 102 -4.92 -10.67 0.74
N ARG A 103 -4.22 -11.50 1.49
CA ARG A 103 -3.60 -11.11 2.76
C ARG A 103 -2.43 -10.16 2.54
N MET A 104 -1.52 -10.49 1.63
CA MET A 104 -0.35 -9.64 1.31
C MET A 104 -0.77 -8.27 0.81
N GLU A 105 -1.83 -8.20 -0.02
CA GLU A 105 -2.42 -6.95 -0.46
C GLU A 105 -2.97 -6.11 0.69
N ALA A 106 -3.70 -6.74 1.62
CA ALA A 106 -4.21 -6.04 2.80
C ALA A 106 -3.08 -5.52 3.70
N GLU A 107 -2.00 -6.27 3.84
CA GLU A 107 -0.82 -5.87 4.61
C GLU A 107 -0.07 -4.72 3.92
N ALA A 108 0.10 -4.75 2.59
CA ALA A 108 0.72 -3.66 1.83
C ALA A 108 -0.13 -2.38 1.87
N ASN A 109 -1.46 -2.49 1.77
CA ASN A 109 -2.36 -1.36 1.95
C ASN A 109 -2.30 -0.79 3.39
N CYS A 110 -2.19 -1.64 4.40
CA CYS A 110 -1.99 -1.22 5.79
C CYS A 110 -0.67 -0.45 5.95
N PHE A 111 0.42 -0.93 5.37
CA PHE A 111 1.71 -0.26 5.36
C PHE A 111 1.62 1.12 4.68
N ALA A 112 1.07 1.18 3.46
CA ALA A 112 0.93 2.43 2.70
C ALA A 112 0.04 3.44 3.44
N ALA A 113 -1.10 3.01 3.97
CA ALA A 113 -2.00 3.85 4.77
C ALA A 113 -1.31 4.40 6.03
N SER A 114 -0.54 3.59 6.74
CA SER A 114 0.21 4.02 7.94
C SER A 114 1.37 4.95 7.58
N LEU A 115 1.95 4.79 6.39
CA LEU A 115 3.03 5.67 5.90
C LEU A 115 2.51 7.05 5.53
N LEU A 116 1.40 7.11 4.79
CA LEU A 116 0.91 8.32 4.12
C LEU A 116 -0.11 9.13 4.91
N ILE A 117 -0.86 8.51 5.84
CA ILE A 117 -2.01 9.11 6.51
C ILE A 117 -1.81 9.06 8.02
N SER A 118 -1.87 10.23 8.69
CA SER A 118 -1.90 10.28 10.15
C SER A 118 -3.25 9.79 10.70
N ASP A 119 -3.31 9.43 11.97
CA ASP A 119 -4.58 9.03 12.61
C ASP A 119 -5.53 10.23 12.70
N GLU A 120 -4.98 11.40 13.01
CA GLU A 120 -5.71 12.66 13.15
C GLU A 120 -6.33 13.10 11.82
N ASP A 121 -5.54 13.14 10.74
CA ASP A 121 -6.00 13.55 9.42
C ASP A 121 -7.09 12.62 8.90
N ALA A 122 -6.92 11.29 9.10
CA ALA A 122 -7.93 10.33 8.69
C ALA A 122 -9.25 10.51 9.44
N LEU A 123 -9.22 10.70 10.76
CA LEU A 123 -10.40 10.93 11.58
C LEU A 123 -11.11 12.20 11.14
N GLN A 124 -10.37 13.29 10.94
CA GLN A 124 -10.91 14.56 10.50
C GLN A 124 -11.57 14.46 9.12
N ALA A 125 -10.90 13.80 8.16
CA ALA A 125 -11.43 13.63 6.81
C ALA A 125 -12.72 12.81 6.81
N ILE A 126 -12.73 11.67 7.51
CA ILE A 126 -13.91 10.79 7.60
C ILE A 126 -15.10 11.50 8.31
N GLN A 127 -14.84 12.33 9.31
CA GLN A 127 -15.87 13.10 9.99
C GLN A 127 -16.42 14.25 9.14
N THR A 128 -15.57 14.85 8.31
CA THR A 128 -15.93 16.02 7.49
C THR A 128 -16.70 15.63 6.22
N TYR A 129 -16.35 14.52 5.61
CA TYR A 129 -16.89 14.11 4.32
C TYR A 129 -17.72 12.84 4.44
N CYS A 130 -18.96 12.86 3.93
CA CYS A 130 -19.84 11.68 3.91
C CYS A 130 -19.39 10.62 2.91
N GLU A 131 -18.66 11.03 1.86
CA GLU A 131 -18.23 10.15 0.76
C GLU A 131 -16.75 9.83 0.90
N LEU A 132 -16.40 8.53 0.78
CA LEU A 132 -15.02 8.06 0.89
C LEU A 132 -14.08 8.72 -0.11
N ASP A 133 -14.55 8.89 -1.37
CA ASP A 133 -13.75 9.48 -2.45
C ASP A 133 -13.37 10.93 -2.14
N ARG A 134 -14.32 11.71 -1.59
CA ARG A 134 -14.06 13.09 -1.19
C ARG A 134 -13.12 13.19 0.01
N ALA A 135 -13.31 12.31 0.99
CA ALA A 135 -12.42 12.23 2.15
C ALA A 135 -10.99 11.86 1.72
N ALA A 136 -10.84 10.86 0.84
CA ALA A 136 -9.53 10.44 0.32
C ALA A 136 -8.88 11.55 -0.53
N ALA A 137 -9.65 12.21 -1.39
CA ALA A 137 -9.17 13.33 -2.22
C ALA A 137 -8.66 14.50 -1.36
N SER A 138 -9.30 14.80 -0.23
CA SER A 138 -8.85 15.86 0.69
C SER A 138 -7.48 15.57 1.33
N LEU A 139 -7.10 14.29 1.39
CA LEU A 139 -5.81 13.82 1.91
C LEU A 139 -4.81 13.49 0.80
N TYR A 140 -5.17 13.72 -0.46
CA TYR A 140 -4.34 13.38 -1.62
C TYR A 140 -3.92 11.91 -1.64
N VAL A 141 -4.85 11.00 -1.30
CA VAL A 141 -4.65 9.55 -1.33
C VAL A 141 -5.78 8.85 -2.08
N CYS A 142 -5.55 7.60 -2.47
CA CYS A 142 -6.62 6.79 -3.06
C CYS A 142 -7.60 6.28 -1.99
N PRO A 143 -8.88 6.08 -2.36
CA PRO A 143 -9.95 5.66 -1.43
C PRO A 143 -9.62 4.36 -0.69
N GLU A 144 -8.93 3.43 -1.34
CA GLU A 144 -8.51 2.14 -0.78
C GLU A 144 -7.56 2.31 0.41
N LEU A 145 -6.65 3.28 0.35
CA LEU A 145 -5.74 3.56 1.46
C LEU A 145 -6.46 4.22 2.64
N LEU A 146 -7.40 5.12 2.37
CA LEU A 146 -8.23 5.68 3.44
C LEU A 146 -9.11 4.61 4.09
N GLN A 147 -9.68 3.68 3.30
CA GLN A 147 -10.41 2.53 3.83
C GLN A 147 -9.50 1.64 4.69
N ALA A 148 -8.27 1.37 4.24
CA ALA A 148 -7.30 0.61 5.04
C ALA A 148 -6.98 1.35 6.35
N LYS A 149 -6.82 2.67 6.31
CA LYS A 149 -6.61 3.50 7.50
C LYS A 149 -7.79 3.47 8.46
N ALA A 150 -9.04 3.54 7.95
CA ALA A 150 -10.24 3.40 8.78
C ALA A 150 -10.29 2.05 9.50
N ARG A 151 -9.89 0.95 8.84
CA ARG A 151 -9.78 -0.39 9.45
C ARG A 151 -8.71 -0.43 10.55
N ILE A 152 -7.59 0.26 10.37
CA ILE A 152 -6.54 0.40 11.39
C ILE A 152 -7.10 1.12 12.61
N LEU A 153 -7.76 2.26 12.42
CA LEU A 153 -8.37 3.05 13.48
C LEU A 153 -9.43 2.26 14.25
N TYR A 154 -10.29 1.51 13.53
CA TYR A 154 -11.28 0.63 14.14
C TYR A 154 -10.61 -0.46 15.00
N ALA A 155 -9.54 -1.09 14.52
CA ALA A 155 -8.79 -2.08 15.29
C ALA A 155 -8.12 -1.49 16.54
N LYS A 156 -7.80 -0.20 16.54
CA LYS A 156 -7.32 0.56 17.71
C LYS A 156 -8.43 0.94 18.70
N GLY A 157 -9.68 0.67 18.38
CA GLY A 157 -10.83 1.00 19.22
C GLY A 157 -11.43 2.39 18.96
N CYS A 158 -11.04 3.06 17.88
CA CYS A 158 -11.69 4.31 17.48
C CYS A 158 -13.08 4.02 16.93
N THR A 159 -14.07 4.84 17.28
CA THR A 159 -15.43 4.75 16.73
C THR A 159 -15.44 5.36 15.34
N VAL A 160 -15.09 4.56 14.33
CA VAL A 160 -15.06 4.97 12.92
C VAL A 160 -15.91 4.01 12.11
N SER A 161 -16.83 4.55 11.30
CA SER A 161 -17.47 3.76 10.25
C SER A 161 -16.42 3.44 9.19
N VAL A 162 -16.26 2.15 8.88
CA VAL A 162 -15.38 1.74 7.77
C VAL A 162 -16.19 1.83 6.47
N PRO A 163 -15.92 2.81 5.60
CA PRO A 163 -16.68 2.98 4.37
C PRO A 163 -16.48 1.78 3.45
N GLU A 164 -17.54 1.39 2.72
CA GLU A 164 -17.41 0.39 1.67
C GLU A 164 -16.88 1.02 0.38
N LEU A 165 -15.95 0.31 -0.27
CA LEU A 165 -15.49 0.69 -1.61
C LEU A 165 -16.58 0.38 -2.62
N PRO A 166 -16.83 1.28 -3.59
CA PRO A 166 -17.70 0.97 -4.70
C PRO A 166 -17.18 -0.26 -5.46
N SER A 167 -18.10 -1.12 -5.90
CA SER A 167 -17.75 -2.30 -6.69
C SER A 167 -17.08 -1.88 -7.99
N GLY A 168 -15.80 -2.20 -8.16
CA GLY A 168 -15.02 -1.85 -9.37
C GLY A 168 -13.89 -0.86 -9.15
N ALA A 169 -13.51 -0.55 -7.92
CA ALA A 169 -12.40 0.35 -7.60
C ALA A 169 -11.13 0.01 -8.40
N ALA A 170 -10.55 1.03 -9.03
CA ALA A 170 -9.47 0.92 -10.02
C ALA A 170 -8.15 0.34 -9.46
N TRP A 171 -7.98 0.31 -8.14
CA TRP A 171 -6.77 -0.16 -7.45
C TRP A 171 -6.50 -1.66 -7.61
N LYS A 172 -7.49 -2.47 -7.99
CA LYS A 172 -7.30 -3.91 -8.26
C LYS A 172 -6.32 -4.23 -9.39
N ARG A 173 -5.80 -3.22 -10.08
CA ARG A 173 -4.85 -3.39 -11.20
C ARG A 173 -3.38 -3.28 -10.81
N CYS A 174 -3.05 -3.02 -9.53
CA CYS A 174 -1.66 -2.92 -9.08
C CYS A 174 -0.94 -4.25 -8.92
N THR A 175 -1.64 -5.37 -8.95
CA THR A 175 -1.08 -6.65 -8.52
C THR A 175 -1.17 -7.74 -9.58
N ARG A 176 -0.40 -7.61 -10.64
CA ARG A 176 0.06 -8.76 -11.41
C ARG A 176 1.56 -8.89 -11.26
N ALA A 177 2.01 -9.92 -10.57
CA ALA A 177 3.39 -10.37 -10.66
C ALA A 177 3.71 -10.57 -12.15
N VAL A 178 4.53 -9.69 -12.71
CA VAL A 178 5.05 -9.87 -14.06
C VAL A 178 6.04 -11.00 -13.98
N SER A 179 5.62 -12.20 -14.38
CA SER A 179 6.55 -13.30 -14.66
C SER A 179 7.34 -12.88 -15.90
N ILE A 180 8.56 -12.43 -15.69
CA ILE A 180 9.53 -12.26 -16.78
C ILE A 180 9.98 -13.65 -17.16
N GLN A 181 9.61 -14.11 -18.37
CA GLN A 181 10.17 -15.29 -19.02
C GLN A 181 11.63 -15.04 -19.37
#